data_ce4157ec957840b2e678838acc2574ac
#
_entry.id   ce4157ec957840b2e678838acc2574ac
#
_cell.length_a   1.000
_cell.length_b   1.000
_cell.length_c   1.000
_cell.angle_alpha   90.00
_cell.angle_beta   90.00
_cell.angle_gamma   90.00
#
_symmetry.space_group_name_H-M   'P 1'
#
loop_
_entity.id
_entity.type
_entity.pdbx_description
1 polymer ?
#
loop_
_entity_poly.entity_id
_entity_poly.type
_entity_poly.pdbx_seq_one_letter_code
_entity_poly.pdbx_strand_id
1 'polypeptide(L)'
;MLNADLYDVVVVGGGPCGATAASDLARQGKRVMLLDKAGRIKPCGGAIPPIAIEEFAIPDELLVAKVNCARMISPKGVAVDMPITGGFVGMVDREHFDEWLRARAAMLGAKRVTGSYESITRDSAGYAVVHYSSEVEGGEKRSHMVRTRLVIGADGASSKVARQEVDAAADVNYVYAYHEIVESPPANGGFDPKRCDVYYQGVVSPDFYGWVFPHGNTTSVGMGTAHKGFSIRNATAGLREAAGLKEAKTVRREGAPLPMKPLKRWDNGRDVVLAGDAAGVVAPASGEGIYYAMLGGRLAADAALEFLATSKASALATARKRFMKAHGRVFWILGIMQTFWYSSDKRRERFVSICRDKDVQDLTWQAYMHKKLVKAKPMAHIRIFFKDLAHLFGLARV
;
A
#
# COMPACT_ATOMS: atom_id res chain seq x y z
N MET A 1 -35.47 -2.29 24.62
CA MET A 1 -34.68 -3.31 23.86
C MET A 1 -33.79 -2.71 22.77
N LEU A 2 -33.24 -1.49 22.92
CA LEU A 2 -32.54 -0.76 21.83
C LEU A 2 -31.02 -0.60 21.99
N ASN A 3 -30.40 -1.14 23.04
CA ASN A 3 -28.97 -0.93 23.31
C ASN A 3 -28.05 -2.14 23.04
N ALA A 4 -28.58 -3.29 22.65
CA ALA A 4 -27.80 -4.52 22.49
C ALA A 4 -26.86 -4.50 21.24
N ASP A 5 -27.17 -3.66 20.24
CA ASP A 5 -26.50 -3.70 18.92
C ASP A 5 -25.77 -2.41 18.49
N LEU A 6 -25.50 -1.48 19.42
CA LEU A 6 -24.74 -0.28 19.10
C LEU A 6 -23.24 -0.54 19.26
N TYR A 7 -22.48 -0.46 18.15
CA TYR A 7 -21.02 -0.50 18.16
C TYR A 7 -20.46 0.91 18.40
N ASP A 8 -19.28 1.00 19.04
CA ASP A 8 -18.53 2.24 19.08
C ASP A 8 -18.01 2.55 17.67
N VAL A 9 -17.44 1.54 16.99
CA VAL A 9 -16.88 1.69 15.65
C VAL A 9 -17.19 0.47 14.78
N VAL A 10 -17.63 0.71 13.55
CA VAL A 10 -17.63 -0.28 12.47
C VAL A 10 -16.47 0.05 11.53
N VAL A 11 -15.56 -0.90 11.37
CA VAL A 11 -14.45 -0.81 10.42
C VAL A 11 -14.84 -1.58 9.16
N VAL A 12 -14.91 -0.91 8.02
CA VAL A 12 -15.24 -1.50 6.72
C VAL A 12 -13.97 -1.79 5.95
N GLY A 13 -13.67 -3.08 5.75
CA GLY A 13 -12.47 -3.59 5.10
C GLY A 13 -11.45 -4.17 6.08
N GLY A 14 -11.13 -5.46 5.92
CA GLY A 14 -10.21 -6.22 6.78
C GLY A 14 -8.80 -6.41 6.22
N GLY A 15 -8.36 -5.52 5.31
CA GLY A 15 -6.95 -5.45 4.89
C GLY A 15 -6.06 -4.86 5.99
N PRO A 16 -4.75 -4.65 5.72
CA PRO A 16 -3.77 -4.17 6.71
C PRO A 16 -4.22 -2.92 7.46
N CYS A 17 -4.88 -1.99 6.77
CA CYS A 17 -5.41 -0.77 7.36
C CYS A 17 -6.51 -1.04 8.39
N GLY A 18 -7.60 -1.67 7.95
CA GLY A 18 -8.78 -1.85 8.80
C GLY A 18 -8.54 -2.86 9.92
N ALA A 19 -7.79 -3.93 9.67
CA ALA A 19 -7.43 -4.88 10.72
C ALA A 19 -6.53 -4.25 11.80
N THR A 20 -5.61 -3.34 11.42
CA THR A 20 -4.81 -2.55 12.38
C THR A 20 -5.69 -1.62 13.19
N ALA A 21 -6.59 -0.86 12.54
CA ALA A 21 -7.51 0.04 13.23
C ALA A 21 -8.41 -0.71 14.21
N ALA A 22 -8.96 -1.85 13.78
CA ALA A 22 -9.82 -2.69 14.64
C ALA A 22 -9.05 -3.26 15.84
N SER A 23 -7.78 -3.68 15.63
CA SER A 23 -6.90 -4.17 16.69
C SER A 23 -6.62 -3.08 17.74
N ASP A 24 -6.28 -1.88 17.30
CA ASP A 24 -5.92 -0.78 18.19
C ASP A 24 -7.12 -0.29 18.99
N LEU A 25 -8.30 -0.21 18.38
CA LEU A 25 -9.55 0.16 19.05
C LEU A 25 -10.02 -0.91 20.05
N ALA A 26 -9.98 -2.19 19.67
CA ALA A 26 -10.36 -3.29 20.54
C ALA A 26 -9.43 -3.38 21.77
N ARG A 27 -8.12 -3.16 21.60
CA ARG A 27 -7.16 -3.08 22.72
C ARG A 27 -7.49 -1.96 23.70
N GLN A 28 -8.15 -0.89 23.25
CA GLN A 28 -8.67 0.20 24.08
C GLN A 28 -10.08 -0.05 24.63
N GLY A 29 -10.53 -1.31 24.60
CA GLY A 29 -11.81 -1.72 25.14
C GLY A 29 -13.05 -1.20 24.40
N LYS A 30 -12.89 -0.76 23.13
CA LYS A 30 -14.01 -0.31 22.32
C LYS A 30 -14.76 -1.49 21.72
N ARG A 31 -16.07 -1.36 21.60
CA ARG A 31 -16.93 -2.33 20.92
C ARG A 31 -16.79 -2.13 19.41
N VAL A 32 -15.96 -2.97 18.78
CA VAL A 32 -15.58 -2.86 17.37
C VAL A 32 -16.16 -4.01 16.55
N MET A 33 -16.73 -3.69 15.40
CA MET A 33 -17.03 -4.66 14.35
C MET A 33 -16.06 -4.46 13.18
N LEU A 34 -15.36 -5.51 12.78
CA LEU A 34 -14.54 -5.57 11.56
C LEU A 34 -15.32 -6.30 10.48
N LEU A 35 -15.85 -5.54 9.51
CA LEU A 35 -16.60 -6.04 8.36
C LEU A 35 -15.64 -6.24 7.17
N ASP A 36 -15.49 -7.47 6.72
CA ASP A 36 -14.64 -7.78 5.57
C ASP A 36 -15.31 -8.77 4.61
N LYS A 37 -15.02 -8.60 3.35
CA LYS A 37 -15.46 -9.50 2.29
C LYS A 37 -14.51 -10.69 2.19
N ALA A 38 -14.98 -11.90 2.47
CA ALA A 38 -14.16 -13.11 2.38
C ALA A 38 -13.65 -13.40 0.96
N GLY A 39 -12.62 -14.25 0.88
CA GLY A 39 -12.20 -14.95 -0.34
C GLY A 39 -11.39 -14.14 -1.34
N ARG A 40 -11.02 -12.88 -1.06
CA ARG A 40 -10.18 -12.09 -1.96
C ARG A 40 -8.79 -11.87 -1.38
N ILE A 41 -7.78 -12.38 -2.09
CA ILE A 41 -6.39 -12.00 -1.87
C ILE A 41 -6.17 -10.64 -2.57
N LYS A 42 -5.63 -9.65 -1.87
CA LYS A 42 -5.34 -8.35 -2.49
C LYS A 42 -4.03 -8.43 -3.27
N PRO A 43 -4.04 -8.09 -4.57
CA PRO A 43 -2.81 -8.01 -5.37
C PRO A 43 -1.80 -7.05 -4.75
N CYS A 44 -0.55 -7.52 -4.58
CA CYS A 44 0.50 -6.72 -3.97
C CYS A 44 1.87 -7.32 -4.26
N GLY A 45 2.89 -6.47 -4.39
CA GLY A 45 4.29 -6.90 -4.42
C GLY A 45 4.82 -7.46 -3.09
N GLY A 46 4.07 -7.34 -2.00
CA GLY A 46 4.35 -7.98 -0.71
C GLY A 46 5.53 -7.42 0.09
N ALA A 47 6.25 -6.42 -0.42
CA ALA A 47 7.43 -5.87 0.24
C ALA A 47 7.05 -4.97 1.44
N ILE A 48 7.66 -5.22 2.58
CA ILE A 48 7.50 -4.43 3.81
C ILE A 48 8.86 -4.03 4.39
N PRO A 49 9.02 -2.76 4.82
CA PRO A 49 10.27 -2.30 5.43
C PRO A 49 10.41 -2.81 6.88
N PRO A 50 11.64 -2.86 7.43
CA PRO A 50 11.87 -3.27 8.82
C PRO A 50 11.06 -2.49 9.85
N ILE A 51 10.87 -1.19 9.63
CA ILE A 51 10.04 -0.37 10.53
C ILE A 51 8.59 -0.86 10.61
N ALA A 52 8.03 -1.44 9.53
CA ALA A 52 6.70 -2.05 9.58
C ALA A 52 6.70 -3.31 10.46
N ILE A 53 7.76 -4.12 10.36
CA ILE A 53 7.91 -5.35 11.14
C ILE A 53 7.98 -5.00 12.63
N GLU A 54 8.80 -4.01 12.99
CA GLU A 54 8.99 -3.56 14.36
C GLU A 54 7.75 -2.86 14.94
N GLU A 55 7.25 -1.81 14.28
CA GLU A 55 6.15 -0.98 14.81
C GLU A 55 4.82 -1.74 14.94
N PHE A 56 4.59 -2.73 14.10
CA PHE A 56 3.35 -3.52 14.10
C PHE A 56 3.53 -4.93 14.65
N ALA A 57 4.70 -5.24 15.21
CA ALA A 57 5.03 -6.54 15.78
C ALA A 57 4.65 -7.69 14.83
N ILE A 58 5.13 -7.60 13.59
CA ILE A 58 4.90 -8.63 12.57
C ILE A 58 5.86 -9.79 12.84
N PRO A 59 5.36 -11.00 13.10
CA PRO A 59 6.21 -12.14 13.41
C PRO A 59 6.98 -12.63 12.19
N ASP A 60 8.15 -13.18 12.44
CA ASP A 60 9.13 -13.56 11.41
C ASP A 60 8.61 -14.69 10.49
N GLU A 61 7.76 -15.55 11.03
CA GLU A 61 7.10 -16.66 10.30
C GLU A 61 6.16 -16.22 9.17
N LEU A 62 5.74 -14.95 9.17
CA LEU A 62 4.97 -14.37 8.07
C LEU A 62 5.84 -13.85 6.92
N LEU A 63 7.15 -13.81 7.12
CA LEU A 63 8.10 -13.37 6.10
C LEU A 63 8.48 -14.56 5.21
N VAL A 64 7.85 -14.65 4.05
CA VAL A 64 8.11 -15.72 3.07
C VAL A 64 9.47 -15.60 2.36
N ALA A 65 10.05 -14.40 2.36
CA ALA A 65 11.43 -14.13 1.93
C ALA A 65 11.99 -12.90 2.64
N LYS A 66 13.33 -12.84 2.75
CA LYS A 66 14.09 -11.68 3.25
C LYS A 66 15.05 -11.24 2.16
N VAL A 67 14.81 -10.07 1.60
CA VAL A 67 15.56 -9.51 0.47
C VAL A 67 16.59 -8.54 0.99
N ASN A 68 17.84 -8.67 0.53
CA ASN A 68 18.96 -7.84 0.95
C ASN A 68 19.58 -7.02 -0.19
N CYS A 69 18.98 -7.04 -1.37
CA CYS A 69 19.40 -6.27 -2.52
C CYS A 69 18.20 -5.86 -3.38
N ALA A 70 18.22 -4.65 -3.94
CA ALA A 70 17.39 -4.30 -5.08
C ALA A 70 18.27 -4.04 -6.31
N ARG A 71 17.90 -4.60 -7.45
CA ARG A 71 18.55 -4.37 -8.73
C ARG A 71 17.69 -3.44 -9.60
N MET A 72 18.23 -2.29 -9.96
CA MET A 72 17.59 -1.33 -10.86
C MET A 72 18.06 -1.60 -12.29
N ILE A 73 17.12 -1.82 -13.21
CA ILE A 73 17.41 -2.16 -14.60
C ILE A 73 16.93 -1.02 -15.50
N SER A 74 17.88 -0.45 -16.27
CA SER A 74 17.64 0.69 -17.14
C SER A 74 17.02 0.30 -18.49
N PRO A 75 16.57 1.27 -19.31
CA PRO A 75 16.09 1.02 -20.67
C PRO A 75 17.10 0.33 -21.57
N LYS A 76 18.40 0.62 -21.39
CA LYS A 76 19.49 -0.03 -22.14
C LYS A 76 19.95 -1.35 -21.55
N GLY A 77 19.25 -1.89 -20.55
CA GLY A 77 19.60 -3.15 -19.89
C GLY A 77 20.75 -3.04 -18.89
N VAL A 78 21.20 -1.80 -18.55
CA VAL A 78 22.22 -1.63 -17.51
C VAL A 78 21.61 -1.95 -16.16
N ALA A 79 22.23 -2.86 -15.41
CA ALA A 79 21.84 -3.25 -14.08
C ALA A 79 22.70 -2.56 -13.01
N VAL A 80 22.04 -2.04 -11.98
CA VAL A 80 22.69 -1.42 -10.82
C VAL A 80 22.16 -2.09 -9.55
N ASP A 81 23.05 -2.78 -8.85
CA ASP A 81 22.73 -3.40 -7.57
C ASP A 81 22.80 -2.37 -6.43
N MET A 82 21.78 -2.35 -5.62
CA MET A 82 21.65 -1.53 -4.42
C MET A 82 21.55 -2.45 -3.21
N PRO A 83 22.70 -2.88 -2.64
CA PRO A 83 22.69 -3.76 -1.47
C PRO A 83 22.12 -3.03 -0.25
N ILE A 84 21.39 -3.76 0.58
CA ILE A 84 20.83 -3.27 1.84
C ILE A 84 21.82 -3.57 2.95
N THR A 85 22.46 -2.53 3.48
CA THR A 85 23.43 -2.67 4.56
C THR A 85 22.73 -2.67 5.92
N GLY A 86 22.95 -3.71 6.71
CA GLY A 86 22.45 -3.78 8.10
C GLY A 86 20.94 -4.06 8.24
N GLY A 87 20.30 -4.64 7.22
CA GLY A 87 18.89 -4.97 7.27
C GLY A 87 18.41 -5.80 6.07
N PHE A 88 17.12 -5.89 5.95
CA PHE A 88 16.45 -6.58 4.84
C PHE A 88 15.07 -5.95 4.58
N VAL A 89 14.50 -6.21 3.43
CA VAL A 89 13.09 -6.00 3.13
C VAL A 89 12.37 -7.33 3.31
N GLY A 90 11.34 -7.37 4.16
CA GLY A 90 10.52 -8.56 4.34
C GLY A 90 9.52 -8.69 3.18
N MET A 91 9.31 -9.92 2.73
CA MET A 91 8.28 -10.24 1.75
C MET A 91 7.17 -11.02 2.44
N VAL A 92 5.92 -10.60 2.26
CA VAL A 92 4.75 -11.25 2.86
C VAL A 92 3.80 -11.76 1.78
N ASP A 93 3.23 -12.95 2.00
CA ASP A 93 2.08 -13.41 1.23
C ASP A 93 0.80 -12.81 1.82
N ARG A 94 0.08 -12.05 1.00
CA ARG A 94 -1.12 -11.32 1.42
C ARG A 94 -2.26 -12.24 1.87
N GLU A 95 -2.31 -13.47 1.40
CA GLU A 95 -3.29 -14.46 1.84
C GLU A 95 -3.12 -14.75 3.34
N HIS A 96 -1.91 -15.04 3.77
CA HIS A 96 -1.60 -15.36 5.16
C HIS A 96 -1.46 -14.10 6.02
N PHE A 97 -0.83 -13.07 5.50
CA PHE A 97 -0.58 -11.83 6.23
C PHE A 97 -1.87 -11.09 6.60
N ASP A 98 -2.80 -10.91 5.65
CA ASP A 98 -4.07 -10.23 5.93
C ASP A 98 -4.94 -11.05 6.88
N GLU A 99 -4.93 -12.39 6.75
CA GLU A 99 -5.66 -13.26 7.65
C GLU A 99 -5.11 -13.20 9.09
N TRP A 100 -3.80 -13.20 9.24
CA TRP A 100 -3.17 -13.02 10.55
C TRP A 100 -3.58 -11.68 11.20
N LEU A 101 -3.60 -10.59 10.43
CA LEU A 101 -4.05 -9.29 10.93
C LEU A 101 -5.51 -9.31 11.40
N ARG A 102 -6.40 -9.96 10.65
CA ARG A 102 -7.82 -10.11 11.01
C ARG A 102 -7.99 -10.99 12.26
N ALA A 103 -7.26 -12.10 12.34
CA ALA A 103 -7.25 -12.98 13.51
C ALA A 103 -6.75 -12.23 14.76
N ARG A 104 -5.67 -11.45 14.63
CA ARG A 104 -5.16 -10.59 15.70
C ARG A 104 -6.22 -9.59 16.19
N ALA A 105 -6.96 -8.96 15.29
CA ALA A 105 -8.04 -8.05 15.67
C ALA A 105 -9.14 -8.77 16.46
N ALA A 106 -9.53 -9.99 16.03
CA ALA A 106 -10.52 -10.81 16.73
C ALA A 106 -10.03 -11.25 18.12
N MET A 107 -8.78 -11.69 18.24
CA MET A 107 -8.18 -12.05 19.54
C MET A 107 -8.13 -10.87 20.53
N LEU A 108 -8.03 -9.66 20.03
CA LEU A 108 -8.06 -8.44 20.84
C LEU A 108 -9.49 -7.97 21.18
N GLY A 109 -10.52 -8.66 20.72
CA GLY A 109 -11.92 -8.41 21.05
C GLY A 109 -12.77 -7.76 19.96
N ALA A 110 -12.24 -7.51 18.75
CA ALA A 110 -13.05 -7.05 17.64
C ALA A 110 -13.96 -8.17 17.12
N LYS A 111 -15.25 -7.87 16.92
CA LYS A 111 -16.18 -8.83 16.29
C LYS A 111 -15.92 -8.86 14.79
N ARG A 112 -15.30 -9.92 14.31
CA ARG A 112 -15.08 -10.16 12.88
C ARG A 112 -16.38 -10.63 12.23
N VAL A 113 -16.77 -9.98 11.14
CA VAL A 113 -17.96 -10.33 10.35
C VAL A 113 -17.60 -10.40 8.87
N THR A 114 -17.98 -11.52 8.25
CA THR A 114 -17.84 -11.70 6.82
C THR A 114 -19.06 -11.12 6.11
N GLY A 115 -18.82 -10.14 5.21
CA GLY A 115 -19.89 -9.53 4.43
C GLY A 115 -19.39 -8.40 3.53
N SER A 116 -20.22 -8.06 2.56
CA SER A 116 -20.00 -7.00 1.61
C SER A 116 -20.72 -5.72 2.03
N TYR A 117 -19.97 -4.66 2.30
CA TYR A 117 -20.50 -3.33 2.56
C TYR A 117 -21.35 -2.83 1.38
N GLU A 118 -22.50 -2.22 1.66
CA GLU A 118 -23.42 -1.67 0.67
C GLU A 118 -23.58 -0.16 0.80
N SER A 119 -24.02 0.33 1.97
CA SER A 119 -24.28 1.75 2.20
C SER A 119 -24.25 2.12 3.69
N ILE A 120 -24.28 3.42 3.95
CA ILE A 120 -24.51 4.01 5.26
C ILE A 120 -25.76 4.88 5.20
N THR A 121 -26.65 4.70 6.15
CA THR A 121 -27.76 5.62 6.44
C THR A 121 -27.63 6.17 7.86
N ARG A 122 -28.57 7.01 8.29
CA ARG A 122 -28.61 7.52 9.67
C ARG A 122 -30.00 7.26 10.25
N ASP A 123 -30.06 6.79 11.48
CA ASP A 123 -31.32 6.60 12.17
C ASP A 123 -31.86 7.91 12.77
N SER A 124 -33.06 7.86 13.38
CA SER A 124 -33.70 9.02 14.00
C SER A 124 -32.92 9.59 15.18
N ALA A 125 -32.05 8.81 15.81
CA ALA A 125 -31.16 9.24 16.89
C ALA A 125 -29.82 9.81 16.34
N GLY A 126 -29.62 9.80 15.01
CA GLY A 126 -28.44 10.34 14.34
C GLY A 126 -27.25 9.39 14.26
N TYR A 127 -27.36 8.15 14.72
CA TYR A 127 -26.31 7.14 14.59
C TYR A 127 -26.18 6.63 13.16
N ALA A 128 -24.96 6.34 12.74
CA ALA A 128 -24.71 5.67 11.48
C ALA A 128 -25.25 4.25 11.51
N VAL A 129 -25.93 3.84 10.44
CA VAL A 129 -26.42 2.49 10.19
C VAL A 129 -25.71 1.95 8.98
N VAL A 130 -24.83 0.98 9.18
CA VAL A 130 -24.07 0.32 8.12
C VAL A 130 -24.89 -0.85 7.58
N HIS A 131 -25.20 -0.80 6.29
CA HIS A 131 -25.88 -1.87 5.55
C HIS A 131 -24.82 -2.74 4.86
N TYR A 132 -24.99 -4.04 4.99
CA TYR A 132 -24.10 -5.01 4.35
C TYR A 132 -24.86 -6.30 4.01
N SER A 133 -24.33 -7.09 3.09
CA SER A 133 -24.85 -8.42 2.75
C SER A 133 -23.84 -9.51 3.02
N SER A 134 -24.32 -10.67 3.45
CA SER A 134 -23.55 -11.91 3.52
C SER A 134 -24.13 -12.95 2.55
N GLU A 135 -23.30 -13.85 2.07
CA GLU A 135 -23.75 -15.03 1.34
C GLU A 135 -24.08 -16.12 2.33
N VAL A 136 -25.25 -16.74 2.18
CA VAL A 136 -25.67 -17.92 2.94
C VAL A 136 -25.49 -19.17 2.09
N GLU A 137 -25.57 -20.34 2.72
CA GLU A 137 -25.51 -21.64 2.03
C GLU A 137 -26.55 -21.67 0.91
N GLY A 138 -26.13 -21.99 -0.34
CA GLY A 138 -26.99 -21.91 -1.53
C GLY A 138 -26.80 -20.64 -2.38
N GLY A 139 -25.91 -19.70 -1.99
CA GLY A 139 -25.57 -18.51 -2.78
C GLY A 139 -26.57 -17.36 -2.67
N GLU A 140 -27.57 -17.47 -1.82
CA GLU A 140 -28.52 -16.38 -1.54
C GLU A 140 -27.83 -15.28 -0.72
N LYS A 141 -28.13 -14.02 -1.06
CA LYS A 141 -27.66 -12.85 -0.30
C LYS A 141 -28.65 -12.50 0.81
N ARG A 142 -28.15 -12.42 2.03
CA ARG A 142 -28.89 -11.94 3.18
C ARG A 142 -28.45 -10.55 3.54
N SER A 143 -29.39 -9.60 3.60
CA SER A 143 -29.14 -8.23 4.02
C SER A 143 -29.10 -8.10 5.54
N HIS A 144 -28.18 -7.27 6.02
CA HIS A 144 -27.97 -6.98 7.43
C HIS A 144 -27.80 -5.48 7.63
N MET A 145 -28.07 -5.02 8.86
CA MET A 145 -27.78 -3.66 9.26
C MET A 145 -27.18 -3.66 10.67
N VAL A 146 -26.31 -2.72 10.94
CA VAL A 146 -25.69 -2.53 12.25
C VAL A 146 -25.55 -1.05 12.57
N ARG A 147 -25.88 -0.66 13.80
CA ARG A 147 -25.77 0.71 14.32
C ARG A 147 -24.38 0.95 14.89
N THR A 148 -23.85 2.13 14.65
CA THR A 148 -22.52 2.51 15.17
C THR A 148 -22.45 4.02 15.43
N ARG A 149 -21.55 4.41 16.34
CA ARG A 149 -21.23 5.82 16.59
C ARG A 149 -20.30 6.39 15.51
N LEU A 150 -19.44 5.55 14.92
CA LEU A 150 -18.45 5.94 13.94
C LEU A 150 -18.19 4.81 12.93
N VAL A 151 -17.85 5.19 11.69
CA VAL A 151 -17.38 4.27 10.65
C VAL A 151 -15.94 4.62 10.25
N ILE A 152 -15.07 3.63 10.19
CA ILE A 152 -13.75 3.74 9.52
C ILE A 152 -13.86 3.05 8.17
N GLY A 153 -13.73 3.82 7.08
CA GLY A 153 -13.67 3.32 5.72
C GLY A 153 -12.24 2.90 5.36
N ALA A 154 -11.98 1.59 5.32
CA ALA A 154 -10.70 0.97 4.99
C ALA A 154 -10.85 -0.08 3.87
N ASP A 155 -11.85 0.11 3.00
CA ASP A 155 -12.30 -0.80 1.96
C ASP A 155 -11.50 -0.71 0.64
N GLY A 156 -10.29 -0.12 0.72
CA GLY A 156 -9.29 -0.16 -0.33
C GLY A 156 -9.47 0.90 -1.43
N ALA A 157 -8.69 0.76 -2.49
CA ALA A 157 -8.57 1.76 -3.55
C ALA A 157 -9.90 2.09 -4.25
N SER A 158 -10.80 1.11 -4.38
CA SER A 158 -12.13 1.30 -4.96
C SER A 158 -13.20 1.53 -3.88
N SER A 159 -12.85 2.24 -2.82
CA SER A 159 -13.69 2.46 -1.65
C SER A 159 -15.11 2.92 -2.00
N LYS A 160 -16.10 2.14 -1.58
CA LYS A 160 -17.50 2.56 -1.64
C LYS A 160 -17.82 3.57 -0.53
N VAL A 161 -17.22 3.39 0.65
CA VAL A 161 -17.39 4.34 1.77
C VAL A 161 -16.90 5.73 1.35
N ALA A 162 -15.72 5.82 0.73
CA ALA A 162 -15.18 7.09 0.26
C ALA A 162 -16.13 7.81 -0.73
N ARG A 163 -16.63 7.07 -1.73
CA ARG A 163 -17.52 7.63 -2.76
C ARG A 163 -18.87 8.07 -2.22
N GLN A 164 -19.37 7.43 -1.16
CA GLN A 164 -20.67 7.78 -0.57
C GLN A 164 -20.58 8.93 0.44
N GLU A 165 -19.49 8.99 1.19
CA GLU A 165 -19.44 9.83 2.40
C GLU A 165 -18.46 10.99 2.31
N VAL A 166 -17.54 10.98 1.34
CA VAL A 166 -16.49 12.01 1.25
C VAL A 166 -16.36 12.55 -0.17
N ASP A 167 -16.81 13.77 -0.40
CA ASP A 167 -16.85 14.42 -1.72
C ASP A 167 -15.50 14.47 -2.44
N ALA A 168 -14.39 14.52 -1.68
CA ALA A 168 -13.03 14.56 -2.22
C ALA A 168 -12.59 13.27 -2.92
N ALA A 169 -13.38 12.20 -2.88
CA ALA A 169 -13.06 10.90 -3.46
C ALA A 169 -13.41 10.77 -4.96
N ALA A 170 -14.02 11.80 -5.57
CA ALA A 170 -14.44 11.75 -6.98
C ALA A 170 -13.25 11.76 -7.97
N ASP A 171 -12.13 12.43 -7.63
CA ASP A 171 -10.98 12.67 -8.52
C ASP A 171 -9.73 11.93 -8.07
N VAL A 172 -9.74 10.60 -8.12
CA VAL A 172 -8.56 9.80 -7.79
C VAL A 172 -7.84 9.34 -9.05
N ASN A 173 -6.58 9.74 -9.19
CA ASN A 173 -5.70 9.21 -10.21
C ASN A 173 -5.08 7.88 -9.75
N TYR A 174 -5.23 6.85 -10.57
CA TYR A 174 -4.73 5.51 -10.29
C TYR A 174 -3.60 5.13 -11.23
N VAL A 175 -2.60 4.43 -10.68
CA VAL A 175 -1.77 3.50 -11.42
C VAL A 175 -2.44 2.12 -11.33
N TYR A 176 -2.67 1.47 -12.46
CA TYR A 176 -3.20 0.11 -12.51
C TYR A 176 -2.04 -0.87 -12.51
N ALA A 177 -1.92 -1.62 -11.45
CA ALA A 177 -0.94 -2.69 -11.31
C ALA A 177 -1.54 -4.03 -11.77
N TYR A 178 -0.73 -4.82 -12.45
CA TYR A 178 -1.02 -6.20 -12.82
C TYR A 178 0.23 -7.05 -12.57
N HIS A 179 0.04 -8.23 -12.01
CA HIS A 179 1.12 -9.19 -11.83
C HIS A 179 0.67 -10.64 -12.01
N GLU A 180 1.62 -11.48 -12.28
CA GLU A 180 1.50 -12.92 -12.26
C GLU A 180 2.38 -13.48 -11.15
N ILE A 181 1.79 -14.31 -10.30
CA ILE A 181 2.53 -15.13 -9.35
C ILE A 181 2.91 -16.41 -10.06
N VAL A 182 4.20 -16.66 -10.15
CA VAL A 182 4.76 -17.84 -10.82
C VAL A 182 5.55 -18.69 -9.83
N GLU A 183 5.74 -19.99 -10.12
CA GLU A 183 6.66 -20.82 -9.35
C GLU A 183 8.09 -20.26 -9.49
N SER A 184 8.82 -20.15 -8.37
CA SER A 184 10.21 -19.67 -8.41
C SER A 184 11.12 -20.72 -9.06
N PRO A 185 12.02 -20.32 -9.96
CA PRO A 185 13.05 -21.21 -10.45
C PRO A 185 14.09 -21.52 -9.35
N PRO A 186 14.89 -22.56 -9.50
CA PRO A 186 16.05 -22.79 -8.65
C PRO A 186 16.98 -21.58 -8.65
N ALA A 187 17.63 -21.31 -7.52
CA ALA A 187 18.66 -20.30 -7.43
C ALA A 187 19.83 -20.66 -8.35
N ASN A 188 19.95 -19.94 -9.45
CA ASN A 188 21.02 -20.08 -10.45
C ASN A 188 21.40 -18.70 -10.96
N GLY A 189 22.45 -18.59 -11.76
CA GLY A 189 23.07 -17.31 -12.16
C GLY A 189 22.15 -16.20 -12.69
N GLY A 190 20.87 -16.45 -13.00
CA GLY A 190 19.90 -15.46 -13.44
C GLY A 190 18.93 -15.05 -12.34
N PHE A 191 18.46 -15.98 -11.54
CA PHE A 191 17.49 -15.74 -10.45
C PHE A 191 18.17 -15.78 -9.08
N ASP A 192 17.98 -14.71 -8.31
CA ASP A 192 18.47 -14.59 -6.94
C ASP A 192 17.27 -14.43 -5.97
N PRO A 193 17.00 -15.41 -5.08
CA PRO A 193 15.86 -15.36 -4.16
C PRO A 193 15.98 -14.29 -3.06
N LYS A 194 17.14 -13.60 -2.98
CA LYS A 194 17.40 -12.50 -2.02
C LYS A 194 17.44 -11.13 -2.67
N ARG A 195 17.03 -11.02 -3.95
CA ARG A 195 17.10 -9.77 -4.71
C ARG A 195 15.76 -9.44 -5.37
N CYS A 196 15.31 -8.20 -5.20
CA CYS A 196 14.19 -7.64 -5.94
C CYS A 196 14.70 -6.93 -7.20
N ASP A 197 14.25 -7.34 -8.38
CA ASP A 197 14.60 -6.69 -9.63
C ASP A 197 13.50 -5.69 -10.03
N VAL A 198 13.89 -4.45 -10.35
CA VAL A 198 13.00 -3.35 -10.71
C VAL A 198 13.38 -2.81 -12.08
N TYR A 199 12.44 -2.89 -13.03
CA TYR A 199 12.65 -2.57 -14.44
C TYR A 199 12.09 -1.19 -14.75
N TYR A 200 12.96 -0.23 -14.98
CA TYR A 200 12.63 1.13 -15.43
C TYR A 200 12.75 1.24 -16.96
N GLN A 201 11.82 0.60 -17.66
CA GLN A 201 11.83 0.52 -19.13
C GLN A 201 10.46 0.91 -19.67
N GLY A 202 10.42 1.81 -20.68
CA GLY A 202 9.17 2.29 -21.27
C GLY A 202 8.34 1.19 -21.94
N VAL A 203 8.99 0.14 -22.44
CA VAL A 203 8.31 -1.05 -23.00
C VAL A 203 7.64 -1.90 -21.93
N VAL A 204 8.11 -1.84 -20.68
CA VAL A 204 7.51 -2.52 -19.53
C VAL A 204 6.45 -1.63 -18.90
N SER A 205 6.76 -0.35 -18.68
CA SER A 205 5.82 0.63 -18.15
C SER A 205 6.14 2.04 -18.66
N PRO A 206 5.18 2.76 -19.28
CA PRO A 206 5.42 4.10 -19.80
C PRO A 206 5.57 5.17 -18.73
N ASP A 207 5.06 4.97 -17.49
CA ASP A 207 4.97 5.99 -16.44
C ASP A 207 5.16 5.46 -15.01
N PHE A 208 5.54 4.18 -14.89
CA PHE A 208 5.83 3.54 -13.62
C PHE A 208 7.03 2.59 -13.78
N TYR A 209 6.98 1.37 -13.24
CA TYR A 209 8.04 0.36 -13.37
C TYR A 209 7.45 -1.06 -13.43
N GLY A 210 8.27 -2.02 -13.84
CA GLY A 210 8.03 -3.44 -13.67
C GLY A 210 8.87 -4.04 -12.56
N TRP A 211 8.43 -5.17 -12.01
CA TRP A 211 9.12 -5.84 -10.91
C TRP A 211 9.17 -7.34 -11.06
N VAL A 212 10.22 -7.93 -10.49
CA VAL A 212 10.37 -9.37 -10.24
C VAL A 212 10.78 -9.52 -8.78
N PHE A 213 9.83 -9.94 -7.95
CA PHE A 213 9.99 -9.98 -6.50
C PHE A 213 9.84 -11.42 -5.98
N PRO A 214 10.91 -12.01 -5.40
CA PRO A 214 10.86 -13.37 -4.85
C PRO A 214 10.01 -13.44 -3.59
N HIS A 215 9.22 -14.52 -3.47
CA HIS A 215 8.39 -14.86 -2.32
C HIS A 215 8.62 -16.33 -1.91
N GLY A 216 9.87 -16.73 -1.74
CA GLY A 216 10.21 -18.12 -1.46
C GLY A 216 9.94 -19.03 -2.66
N ASN A 217 8.96 -19.93 -2.54
CA ASN A 217 8.61 -20.89 -3.61
C ASN A 217 7.89 -20.22 -4.80
N THR A 218 7.49 -18.98 -4.67
CA THR A 218 6.85 -18.23 -5.75
C THR A 218 7.56 -16.90 -6.00
N THR A 219 7.31 -16.31 -7.17
CA THR A 219 7.83 -14.99 -7.57
C THR A 219 6.70 -14.16 -8.15
N SER A 220 6.58 -12.92 -7.68
CA SER A 220 5.68 -11.93 -8.23
C SER A 220 6.35 -11.21 -9.40
N VAL A 221 5.79 -11.34 -10.60
CA VAL A 221 6.25 -10.63 -11.80
C VAL A 221 5.14 -9.71 -12.27
N GLY A 222 5.40 -8.41 -12.31
CA GLY A 222 4.33 -7.48 -12.66
C GLY A 222 4.82 -6.10 -13.08
N MET A 223 3.86 -5.26 -13.39
CA MET A 223 4.08 -3.86 -13.75
C MET A 223 2.88 -3.01 -13.36
N GLY A 224 3.08 -1.69 -13.32
CA GLY A 224 2.02 -0.72 -13.12
C GLY A 224 2.02 0.34 -14.22
N THR A 225 0.85 0.94 -14.54
CA THR A 225 0.75 2.12 -15.40
C THR A 225 -0.56 2.88 -15.18
N ALA A 226 -0.54 4.20 -15.36
CA ALA A 226 -1.73 5.03 -15.46
C ALA A 226 -2.22 5.22 -16.91
N HIS A 227 -1.44 4.79 -17.90
CA HIS A 227 -1.79 4.91 -19.32
C HIS A 227 -2.91 3.97 -19.70
N LYS A 228 -4.07 4.53 -19.98
CA LYS A 228 -5.22 3.78 -20.51
C LYS A 228 -4.89 3.21 -21.90
N GLY A 229 -5.25 1.94 -22.13
CA GLY A 229 -4.98 1.26 -23.41
C GLY A 229 -3.60 0.63 -23.54
N PHE A 230 -2.69 0.83 -22.57
CA PHE A 230 -1.42 0.10 -22.53
C PHE A 230 -1.66 -1.39 -22.23
N SER A 231 -1.01 -2.27 -23.00
CA SER A 231 -1.19 -3.73 -22.87
C SER A 231 -0.40 -4.29 -21.69
N ILE A 232 -0.96 -4.17 -20.48
CA ILE A 232 -0.33 -4.65 -19.24
C ILE A 232 0.01 -6.14 -19.27
N ARG A 233 -0.81 -6.97 -19.92
CA ARG A 233 -0.55 -8.41 -20.05
C ARG A 233 0.64 -8.71 -20.96
N ASN A 234 0.73 -8.05 -22.11
CA ASN A 234 1.85 -8.23 -23.03
C ASN A 234 3.15 -7.71 -22.41
N ALA A 235 3.11 -6.58 -21.72
CA ALA A 235 4.27 -6.04 -21.01
C ALA A 235 4.76 -6.98 -19.91
N THR A 236 3.84 -7.57 -19.13
CA THR A 236 4.20 -8.58 -18.11
C THR A 236 4.75 -9.86 -18.74
N ALA A 237 4.21 -10.32 -19.87
CA ALA A 237 4.74 -11.47 -20.59
C ALA A 237 6.18 -11.21 -21.10
N GLY A 238 6.44 -10.02 -21.69
CA GLY A 238 7.77 -9.60 -22.08
C GLY A 238 8.73 -9.49 -20.90
N LEU A 239 8.25 -8.99 -19.77
CA LEU A 239 9.05 -8.92 -18.53
C LEU A 239 9.40 -10.31 -18.01
N ARG A 240 8.47 -11.28 -18.05
CA ARG A 240 8.74 -12.68 -17.70
C ARG A 240 9.84 -13.29 -18.60
N GLU A 241 9.78 -13.01 -19.88
CA GLU A 241 10.80 -13.48 -20.83
C GLU A 241 12.17 -12.85 -20.52
N ALA A 242 12.23 -11.53 -20.33
CA ALA A 242 13.45 -10.82 -19.96
C ALA A 242 14.05 -11.27 -18.63
N ALA A 243 13.22 -11.69 -17.67
CA ALA A 243 13.61 -12.22 -16.37
C ALA A 243 13.94 -13.72 -16.37
N GLY A 244 13.87 -14.42 -17.51
CA GLY A 244 14.07 -15.87 -17.59
C GLY A 244 12.96 -16.71 -16.96
N LEU A 245 11.75 -16.14 -16.80
CA LEU A 245 10.60 -16.77 -16.16
C LEU A 245 9.48 -17.13 -17.14
N LYS A 246 9.78 -17.16 -18.44
CA LYS A 246 8.79 -17.44 -19.50
C LYS A 246 8.07 -18.75 -19.28
N GLU A 247 8.82 -19.80 -18.99
CA GLU A 247 8.33 -21.17 -18.83
C GLU A 247 7.87 -21.48 -17.39
N ALA A 248 8.07 -20.53 -16.43
CA ALA A 248 7.65 -20.75 -15.06
C ALA A 248 6.11 -20.87 -14.98
N LYS A 249 5.63 -21.88 -14.26
CA LYS A 249 4.20 -22.14 -14.13
C LYS A 249 3.50 -20.99 -13.39
N THR A 250 2.44 -20.45 -13.98
CA THR A 250 1.63 -19.41 -13.35
C THR A 250 0.68 -20.01 -12.31
N VAL A 251 0.79 -19.55 -11.08
CA VAL A 251 -0.07 -19.92 -9.95
C VAL A 251 -1.36 -19.10 -9.97
N ARG A 252 -1.25 -17.76 -10.12
CA ARG A 252 -2.40 -16.86 -10.19
C ARG A 252 -2.06 -15.55 -10.92
N ARG A 253 -3.10 -14.86 -11.40
CA ARG A 253 -3.01 -13.57 -12.08
C ARG A 253 -3.92 -12.58 -11.38
N GLU A 254 -3.41 -11.40 -11.09
CA GLU A 254 -4.10 -10.42 -10.27
C GLU A 254 -3.84 -8.99 -10.76
N GLY A 255 -4.78 -8.10 -10.45
CA GLY A 255 -4.61 -6.68 -10.74
C GLY A 255 -5.38 -5.81 -9.74
N ALA A 256 -4.83 -4.62 -9.46
CA ALA A 256 -5.44 -3.65 -8.58
C ALA A 256 -5.10 -2.22 -8.97
N PRO A 257 -6.02 -1.26 -8.74
CA PRO A 257 -5.70 0.15 -8.79
C PRO A 257 -4.89 0.56 -7.55
N LEU A 258 -3.91 1.44 -7.76
CA LEU A 258 -3.08 2.05 -6.73
C LEU A 258 -3.37 3.55 -6.69
N PRO A 259 -3.98 4.10 -5.63
CA PRO A 259 -4.25 5.52 -5.50
C PRO A 259 -3.00 6.24 -5.00
N MET A 260 -2.29 6.89 -5.91
CA MET A 260 -0.94 7.44 -5.68
C MET A 260 -0.93 8.84 -5.06
N LYS A 261 -2.08 9.32 -4.57
CA LYS A 261 -2.19 10.67 -4.00
C LYS A 261 -3.19 10.69 -2.85
N PRO A 262 -2.77 11.14 -1.65
CA PRO A 262 -3.67 11.31 -0.54
C PRO A 262 -4.82 12.27 -0.87
N LEU A 263 -6.05 11.88 -0.51
CA LEU A 263 -7.23 12.70 -0.68
C LEU A 263 -7.08 14.03 0.09
N LYS A 264 -7.73 15.08 -0.42
CA LYS A 264 -7.75 16.40 0.24
C LYS A 264 -8.48 16.37 1.58
N ARG A 265 -9.44 15.46 1.75
CA ARG A 265 -10.23 15.26 2.95
C ARG A 265 -10.41 13.76 3.19
N TRP A 266 -10.32 13.32 4.46
CA TRP A 266 -10.46 11.92 4.85
C TRP A 266 -11.69 11.66 5.72
N ASP A 267 -12.43 12.67 6.07
CA ASP A 267 -13.63 12.56 6.90
C ASP A 267 -14.82 13.26 6.25
N ASN A 268 -16.03 12.89 6.65
CA ASN A 268 -17.25 13.55 6.20
C ASN A 268 -17.68 14.72 7.13
N GLY A 269 -16.87 15.06 8.12
CA GLY A 269 -17.19 16.10 9.12
C GLY A 269 -18.30 15.72 10.08
N ARG A 270 -18.65 14.43 10.18
CA ARG A 270 -19.72 13.93 11.05
C ARG A 270 -19.31 12.66 11.80
N ASP A 271 -19.27 11.53 11.13
CA ASP A 271 -19.20 10.19 11.74
C ASP A 271 -18.48 9.14 10.85
N VAL A 272 -17.74 9.58 9.82
CA VAL A 272 -16.96 8.69 8.94
C VAL A 272 -15.55 9.24 8.78
N VAL A 273 -14.54 8.37 8.90
CA VAL A 273 -13.15 8.65 8.56
C VAL A 273 -12.58 7.57 7.65
N LEU A 274 -11.85 7.98 6.61
CA LEU A 274 -11.17 7.09 5.67
C LEU A 274 -9.74 6.82 6.10
N ALA A 275 -9.23 5.64 5.75
CA ALA A 275 -7.84 5.29 5.98
C ALA A 275 -7.28 4.33 4.92
N GLY A 276 -5.96 4.23 4.84
CA GLY A 276 -5.28 3.38 3.87
C GLY A 276 -5.55 3.79 2.42
N ASP A 277 -5.67 2.83 1.51
CA ASP A 277 -5.91 3.11 0.10
C ASP A 277 -7.24 3.84 -0.14
N ALA A 278 -8.25 3.69 0.74
CA ALA A 278 -9.49 4.46 0.68
C ALA A 278 -9.24 5.97 0.87
N ALA A 279 -8.17 6.34 1.55
CA ALA A 279 -7.72 7.72 1.73
C ALA A 279 -6.60 8.13 0.74
N GLY A 280 -6.20 7.24 -0.18
CA GLY A 280 -5.20 7.52 -1.21
C GLY A 280 -3.74 7.40 -0.77
N VAL A 281 -3.43 6.64 0.27
CA VAL A 281 -2.08 6.64 0.88
C VAL A 281 -1.16 5.54 0.37
N VAL A 282 -1.06 5.38 -0.94
CA VAL A 282 0.02 4.60 -1.57
C VAL A 282 1.15 5.56 -1.96
N ALA A 283 2.39 5.24 -1.57
CA ALA A 283 3.52 6.12 -1.83
C ALA A 283 3.82 6.21 -3.34
N PRO A 284 3.84 7.41 -3.92
CA PRO A 284 4.25 7.62 -5.30
C PRO A 284 5.65 7.05 -5.56
N ALA A 285 5.98 6.82 -6.82
CA ALA A 285 7.23 6.27 -7.30
C ALA A 285 7.56 4.84 -6.83
N SER A 286 7.26 4.46 -5.60
CA SER A 286 7.55 3.13 -5.05
C SER A 286 6.35 2.18 -5.05
N GLY A 287 5.12 2.68 -5.11
CA GLY A 287 3.91 1.85 -4.99
C GLY A 287 3.72 1.22 -3.60
N GLU A 288 4.51 1.64 -2.60
CA GLU A 288 4.42 1.08 -1.26
C GLU A 288 3.12 1.49 -0.57
N GLY A 289 2.32 0.49 -0.19
CA GLY A 289 1.02 0.71 0.43
C GLY A 289 0.86 0.08 1.81
N ILE A 290 1.52 -1.06 2.11
CA ILE A 290 1.25 -1.84 3.33
C ILE A 290 1.57 -1.04 4.60
N TYR A 291 2.79 -0.50 4.72
CA TYR A 291 3.18 0.31 5.88
C TYR A 291 2.25 1.51 6.07
N TYR A 292 2.02 2.28 4.99
CA TYR A 292 1.18 3.48 5.07
C TYR A 292 -0.30 3.14 5.32
N ALA A 293 -0.78 1.99 4.87
CA ALA A 293 -2.12 1.51 5.18
C ALA A 293 -2.24 1.18 6.67
N MET A 294 -1.28 0.45 7.25
CA MET A 294 -1.28 0.12 8.68
C MET A 294 -1.14 1.37 9.54
N LEU A 295 -0.24 2.29 9.19
CA LEU A 295 -0.11 3.59 9.87
C LEU A 295 -1.39 4.41 9.75
N GLY A 296 -2.01 4.46 8.56
CA GLY A 296 -3.30 5.14 8.35
C GLY A 296 -4.41 4.56 9.23
N GLY A 297 -4.44 3.23 9.39
CA GLY A 297 -5.36 2.53 10.29
C GLY A 297 -5.17 2.94 11.75
N ARG A 298 -3.91 3.00 12.23
CA ARG A 298 -3.58 3.49 13.58
C ARG A 298 -4.02 4.94 13.79
N LEU A 299 -3.73 5.83 12.84
CA LEU A 299 -4.12 7.24 12.94
C LEU A 299 -5.64 7.43 12.90
N ALA A 300 -6.36 6.60 12.14
CA ALA A 300 -7.82 6.60 12.14
C ALA A 300 -8.39 6.08 13.47
N ALA A 301 -7.76 5.07 14.08
CA ALA A 301 -8.14 4.58 15.40
C ALA A 301 -7.93 5.66 16.48
N ASP A 302 -6.79 6.37 16.46
CA ASP A 302 -6.53 7.50 17.37
C ASP A 302 -7.60 8.59 17.22
N ALA A 303 -7.92 8.99 15.98
CA ALA A 303 -8.95 9.99 15.71
C ALA A 303 -10.35 9.51 16.15
N ALA A 304 -10.63 8.22 16.00
CA ALA A 304 -11.86 7.59 16.47
C ALA A 304 -11.97 7.64 18.02
N LEU A 305 -10.89 7.33 18.73
CA LEU A 305 -10.83 7.40 20.20
C LEU A 305 -11.09 8.84 20.69
N GLU A 306 -10.48 9.83 20.05
CA GLU A 306 -10.69 11.26 20.36
C GLU A 306 -12.14 11.67 20.09
N PHE A 307 -12.72 11.24 18.95
CA PHE A 307 -14.14 11.46 18.63
C PHE A 307 -15.07 10.83 19.68
N LEU A 308 -14.83 9.57 20.04
CA LEU A 308 -15.66 8.85 21.00
C LEU A 308 -15.63 9.49 22.41
N ALA A 309 -14.48 10.05 22.79
CA ALA A 309 -14.30 10.72 24.08
C ALA A 309 -14.93 12.13 24.12
N THR A 310 -14.90 12.85 23.01
CA THR A 310 -15.28 14.26 22.96
C THR A 310 -16.60 14.56 22.26
N SER A 311 -17.09 13.61 21.47
CA SER A 311 -18.21 13.76 20.52
C SER A 311 -18.02 14.90 19.50
N LYS A 312 -16.77 15.35 19.28
CA LYS A 312 -16.44 16.41 18.33
C LYS A 312 -16.03 15.82 17.00
N ALA A 313 -16.81 16.05 15.94
CA ALA A 313 -16.49 15.57 14.58
C ALA A 313 -15.14 16.06 14.04
N SER A 314 -14.66 17.23 14.52
CA SER A 314 -13.35 17.78 14.17
C SER A 314 -12.16 16.87 14.56
N ALA A 315 -12.35 15.96 15.52
CA ALA A 315 -11.35 14.97 15.90
C ALA A 315 -10.98 14.05 14.70
N LEU A 316 -11.93 13.75 13.81
CA LEU A 316 -11.71 12.86 12.67
C LEU A 316 -10.70 13.42 11.66
N ALA A 317 -10.66 14.74 11.50
CA ALA A 317 -9.68 15.42 10.64
C ALA A 317 -8.22 15.24 11.12
N THR A 318 -8.01 14.87 12.39
CA THR A 318 -6.67 14.67 12.97
C THR A 318 -5.92 13.53 12.32
N ALA A 319 -6.60 12.48 11.83
CA ALA A 319 -5.98 11.36 11.11
C ALA A 319 -5.16 11.87 9.91
N ARG A 320 -5.80 12.62 9.01
CA ARG A 320 -5.12 13.21 7.85
C ARG A 320 -4.05 14.22 8.26
N LYS A 321 -4.36 15.10 9.21
CA LYS A 321 -3.43 16.15 9.67
C LYS A 321 -2.13 15.55 10.19
N ARG A 322 -2.21 14.51 11.03
CA ARG A 322 -1.04 13.80 11.57
C ARG A 322 -0.26 13.09 10.47
N PHE A 323 -0.94 12.39 9.56
CA PHE A 323 -0.31 11.72 8.42
C PHE A 323 0.45 12.72 7.53
N MET A 324 -0.21 13.81 7.11
CA MET A 324 0.40 14.80 6.23
C MET A 324 1.54 15.57 6.90
N LYS A 325 1.47 15.79 8.21
CA LYS A 325 2.58 16.38 8.98
C LYS A 325 3.83 15.50 8.96
N ALA A 326 3.66 14.18 9.09
CA ALA A 326 4.78 13.23 9.13
C ALA A 326 5.31 12.88 7.73
N HIS A 327 4.43 12.65 6.75
CA HIS A 327 4.76 12.04 5.47
C HIS A 327 4.43 12.89 4.23
N GLY A 328 3.69 13.99 4.38
CA GLY A 328 3.23 14.81 3.25
C GLY A 328 4.38 15.31 2.36
N ARG A 329 5.52 15.71 2.95
CA ARG A 329 6.70 16.15 2.21
C ARG A 329 7.34 14.99 1.42
N VAL A 330 7.40 13.79 2.02
CA VAL A 330 7.92 12.58 1.33
C VAL A 330 7.03 12.25 0.15
N PHE A 331 5.71 12.22 0.33
CA PHE A 331 4.75 11.95 -0.75
C PHE A 331 4.86 12.96 -1.89
N TRP A 332 5.04 14.24 -1.58
CA TRP A 332 5.24 15.28 -2.57
C TRP A 332 6.53 15.08 -3.39
N ILE A 333 7.66 14.79 -2.71
CA ILE A 333 8.95 14.50 -3.37
C ILE A 333 8.82 13.26 -4.27
N LEU A 334 8.24 12.16 -3.76
CA LEU A 334 8.06 10.94 -4.53
C LEU A 334 7.14 11.15 -5.73
N GLY A 335 6.11 12.01 -5.61
CA GLY A 335 5.25 12.38 -6.73
C GLY A 335 6.01 13.13 -7.84
N ILE A 336 6.89 14.07 -7.47
CA ILE A 336 7.77 14.74 -8.44
C ILE A 336 8.72 13.72 -9.08
N MET A 337 9.35 12.86 -8.30
CA MET A 337 10.26 11.83 -8.80
C MET A 337 9.57 10.94 -9.84
N GLN A 338 8.36 10.44 -9.55
CA GLN A 338 7.59 9.63 -10.49
C GLN A 338 7.30 10.39 -11.78
N THR A 339 6.77 11.61 -11.67
CA THR A 339 6.39 12.41 -12.84
C THR A 339 7.60 12.80 -13.69
N PHE A 340 8.73 13.08 -13.06
CA PHE A 340 9.94 13.53 -13.77
C PHE A 340 10.76 12.34 -14.30
N TRP A 341 11.22 11.44 -13.41
CA TRP A 341 12.17 10.39 -13.80
C TRP A 341 11.55 9.30 -14.66
N TYR A 342 10.25 8.99 -14.49
CA TYR A 342 9.61 7.90 -15.22
C TYR A 342 8.97 8.32 -16.55
N SER A 343 9.10 9.59 -16.94
CA SER A 343 8.40 10.14 -18.13
C SER A 343 9.05 9.82 -19.47
N SER A 344 10.30 9.35 -19.52
CA SER A 344 10.98 8.95 -20.76
C SER A 344 12.14 8.02 -20.48
N ASP A 345 12.52 7.18 -21.47
CA ASP A 345 13.64 6.26 -21.33
C ASP A 345 14.97 6.98 -21.12
N LYS A 346 15.17 8.16 -21.72
CA LYS A 346 16.34 9.00 -21.46
C LYS A 346 16.45 9.39 -19.98
N ARG A 347 15.34 9.72 -19.32
CA ARG A 347 15.31 10.07 -17.89
C ARG A 347 15.46 8.83 -17.01
N ARG A 348 14.79 7.72 -17.35
CA ARG A 348 14.97 6.44 -16.64
C ARG A 348 16.42 5.95 -16.68
N GLU A 349 17.08 6.07 -17.82
CA GLU A 349 18.51 5.72 -17.94
C GLU A 349 19.36 6.52 -16.96
N ARG A 350 19.12 7.84 -16.87
CA ARG A 350 19.82 8.72 -15.92
C ARG A 350 19.48 8.37 -14.48
N PHE A 351 18.21 8.10 -14.18
CA PHE A 351 17.78 7.69 -12.84
C PHE A 351 18.49 6.43 -12.38
N VAL A 352 18.55 5.39 -13.20
CA VAL A 352 19.29 4.16 -12.87
C VAL A 352 20.80 4.42 -12.76
N SER A 353 21.35 5.29 -13.60
CA SER A 353 22.77 5.67 -13.50
C SER A 353 23.11 6.36 -12.17
N ILE A 354 22.23 7.22 -11.66
CA ILE A 354 22.40 7.90 -10.36
C ILE A 354 22.39 6.89 -9.22
N CYS A 355 21.64 5.80 -9.32
CA CYS A 355 21.61 4.72 -8.33
C CYS A 355 22.97 4.01 -8.12
N ARG A 356 23.97 4.25 -8.96
CA ARG A 356 25.37 3.79 -8.73
C ARG A 356 26.06 4.57 -7.61
N ASP A 357 25.61 5.78 -7.32
CA ASP A 357 26.22 6.61 -6.28
C ASP A 357 25.87 6.06 -4.90
N LYS A 358 26.90 5.78 -4.10
CA LYS A 358 26.75 5.17 -2.79
C LYS A 358 25.94 6.04 -1.81
N ASP A 359 26.09 7.36 -1.89
CA ASP A 359 25.29 8.25 -1.04
C ASP A 359 23.80 8.22 -1.44
N VAL A 360 23.50 8.07 -2.74
CA VAL A 360 22.11 7.87 -3.22
C VAL A 360 21.56 6.56 -2.69
N GLN A 361 22.31 5.48 -2.74
CA GLN A 361 21.92 4.19 -2.18
C GLN A 361 21.64 4.30 -0.68
N ASP A 362 22.59 4.83 0.08
CA ASP A 362 22.47 4.98 1.54
C ASP A 362 21.25 5.83 1.93
N LEU A 363 21.05 6.98 1.27
CA LEU A 363 19.92 7.85 1.55
C LEU A 363 18.58 7.22 1.15
N THR A 364 18.55 6.50 0.03
CA THR A 364 17.35 5.79 -0.42
C THR A 364 16.95 4.71 0.58
N TRP A 365 17.92 3.89 1.00
CA TRP A 365 17.66 2.83 1.97
C TRP A 365 17.27 3.39 3.34
N GLN A 366 17.99 4.39 3.85
CA GLN A 366 17.63 5.02 5.12
C GLN A 366 16.20 5.60 5.09
N ALA A 367 15.84 6.30 4.01
CA ALA A 367 14.49 6.85 3.85
C ALA A 367 13.44 5.74 3.75
N TYR A 368 13.73 4.65 3.02
CA TYR A 368 12.82 3.52 2.88
C TYR A 368 12.66 2.73 4.18
N MET A 369 13.79 2.41 4.85
CA MET A 369 13.81 1.58 6.06
C MET A 369 13.17 2.26 7.26
N HIS A 370 13.39 3.57 7.43
CA HIS A 370 12.97 4.31 8.61
C HIS A 370 11.83 5.29 8.37
N LYS A 371 11.35 5.42 7.12
CA LYS A 371 10.27 6.33 6.72
C LYS A 371 10.45 7.80 7.15
N LYS A 372 11.69 8.21 7.29
CA LYS A 372 12.09 9.56 7.69
C LYS A 372 12.99 10.19 6.64
N LEU A 373 12.79 11.48 6.38
CA LEU A 373 13.76 12.24 5.59
C LEU A 373 15.05 12.35 6.38
N VAL A 374 16.12 11.86 5.80
CA VAL A 374 17.44 11.89 6.44
C VAL A 374 17.97 13.31 6.41
N LYS A 375 18.04 13.96 7.57
CA LYS A 375 18.65 15.29 7.73
C LYS A 375 20.16 15.26 7.91
N ALA A 376 20.75 14.09 8.11
CA ALA A 376 22.09 13.91 8.67
C ALA A 376 23.25 14.14 7.72
N LYS A 377 23.01 14.35 6.41
CA LYS A 377 24.09 14.58 5.44
C LYS A 377 23.74 15.73 4.48
N PRO A 378 23.75 17.01 4.92
CA PRO A 378 23.37 18.14 4.07
C PRO A 378 24.25 18.25 2.82
N MET A 379 25.55 17.95 2.93
CA MET A 379 26.46 17.93 1.80
C MET A 379 26.14 16.84 0.77
N ALA A 380 25.67 15.67 1.21
CA ALA A 380 25.23 14.62 0.28
C ALA A 380 23.95 15.05 -0.46
N HIS A 381 22.98 15.67 0.22
CA HIS A 381 21.79 16.24 -0.42
C HIS A 381 22.15 17.34 -1.43
N ILE A 382 23.09 18.24 -1.08
CA ILE A 382 23.58 19.29 -1.95
C ILE A 382 24.30 18.66 -3.15
N ARG A 383 25.18 17.67 -2.92
CA ARG A 383 25.93 16.99 -3.98
C ARG A 383 24.99 16.23 -4.93
N ILE A 384 23.98 15.54 -4.41
CA ILE A 384 22.97 14.86 -5.21
C ILE A 384 22.18 15.88 -6.01
N PHE A 385 21.72 16.99 -5.38
CA PHE A 385 21.01 18.05 -6.07
C PHE A 385 21.81 18.64 -7.24
N PHE A 386 23.12 18.93 -7.06
CA PHE A 386 23.97 19.43 -8.14
C PHE A 386 24.26 18.36 -9.20
N LYS A 387 24.41 17.08 -8.84
CA LYS A 387 24.51 15.99 -9.81
C LYS A 387 23.20 15.84 -10.59
N ASP A 388 22.07 15.89 -9.93
CA ASP A 388 20.75 15.86 -10.56
C ASP A 388 20.58 17.07 -11.50
N LEU A 389 21.01 18.25 -11.08
CA LEU A 389 20.98 19.47 -11.88
C LEU A 389 21.91 19.34 -13.10
N ALA A 390 23.13 18.85 -12.92
CA ALA A 390 24.07 18.60 -14.02
C ALA A 390 23.53 17.57 -15.02
N HIS A 391 22.89 16.51 -14.55
CA HIS A 391 22.18 15.54 -15.38
C HIS A 391 20.95 16.14 -16.07
N LEU A 392 20.23 17.03 -15.39
CA LEU A 392 19.05 17.72 -15.90
C LEU A 392 19.43 18.62 -17.10
N PHE A 393 20.55 19.35 -17.00
CA PHE A 393 21.04 20.22 -18.05
C PHE A 393 21.94 19.51 -19.07
N GLY A 394 22.15 18.19 -18.95
CA GLY A 394 22.95 17.43 -19.90
C GLY A 394 24.46 17.69 -19.79
N LEU A 395 24.91 18.31 -18.69
CA LEU A 395 26.29 18.68 -18.43
C LEU A 395 27.15 17.51 -17.92
N ALA A 396 26.53 16.44 -17.41
CA ALA A 396 27.20 15.21 -17.00
C ALA A 396 27.12 14.15 -18.13
N ARG A 397 28.27 13.57 -18.52
CA ARG A 397 28.30 12.42 -19.42
C ARG A 397 27.77 11.17 -18.68
N VAL A 398 26.94 10.39 -19.37
CA VAL A 398 26.39 9.09 -18.88
C VAL A 398 27.51 8.06 -18.87
#